data_676e4d93fc9252b5c4ace178c88f2de1
#
_entry.id   676e4d93fc9252b5c4ace178c88f2de1
#
_cell.length_a   1.000
_cell.length_b   1.000
_cell.length_c   1.000
_cell.angle_alpha   90.00
_cell.angle_beta   90.00
_cell.angle_gamma   90.00
#
_symmetry.space_group_name_H-M   'P 1'
#
loop_
_entity.id
_entity.type
_entity.pdbx_description
1 polymer ?
#
loop_
_entity_poly.entity_id
_entity_poly.type
_entity_poly.pdbx_seq_one_letter_code
_entity_poly.pdbx_strand_id
1 'polypeptide(L)'
;MILLKEADGSYFAECTSTYSEEEKMLYDIINKYPYDFDLDRLQWKIPEACYKEIQSAIQSIPKPGSSLKLPLFPYQEDIVSFCLNKGRALIAAVCGLGKTPCLIAIYADAIKQKKITGSGLIVVKASLKVQWKKEVEKFTDLRAVILDTEKAKTSSISAKIRRTQKKIDSLLKEKSHEADVKIAELTAQIETLQEQATTLFRSQFENADLYIANYETLNDTAVRKELHRRKIQYMACDEIQYIKNDRAARSKSVCEFSDVKMRFGASATPIQKNPLDAYSIMKFLEPTLFPKKGQFEQRYIRYSGYGIIAGSKNEEELNNKLSNFMIVKTHEDADSCLPSVVPITRYCEMDPKQIRMTEQLLEEIKALKEEEQEILKKYTNPEQGKQNERVKIIDANIVARQTFAQELADSEMLLESSNSEMAHNYITGSKSAKLEMLIDLLEEILATGEKVCIFSKYKRMQDILTARIQEEAKHNPDFNTGIAYINGSLSAEQRYTESHTKFQDSNDYQILIMSDAGAEGISLGKAKYLIEYEPAESYSIQTQRRGRIERADSVHDTVFVYQLIAEKSYDEIALKVIAKKEKYDAAIIKGVS
;
A
#
# COMPACT_ATOMS: atom_id res chain seq x y z
N MET A 1 5.08 -6.14 -27.40
CA MET A 1 6.21 -7.12 -27.56
C MET A 1 6.15 -7.67 -28.96
N ILE A 2 7.30 -7.70 -29.64
CA ILE A 2 7.42 -8.33 -30.98
C ILE A 2 7.87 -9.78 -30.78
N LEU A 3 7.11 -10.71 -31.32
CA LEU A 3 7.47 -12.13 -31.35
C LEU A 3 7.97 -12.49 -32.75
N LEU A 4 9.14 -13.06 -32.83
CA LEU A 4 9.71 -13.60 -34.04
C LEU A 4 9.73 -15.13 -33.98
N LYS A 5 9.22 -15.78 -35.02
CA LYS A 5 9.18 -17.24 -35.12
C LYS A 5 9.82 -17.70 -36.43
N GLU A 6 10.56 -18.78 -36.37
CA GLU A 6 11.03 -19.53 -37.53
C GLU A 6 10.38 -20.92 -37.49
N ALA A 7 9.68 -21.27 -38.54
CA ALA A 7 9.03 -22.55 -38.67
C ALA A 7 9.07 -23.04 -40.14
N ASP A 8 9.52 -24.26 -40.35
CA ASP A 8 9.57 -24.93 -41.68
C ASP A 8 10.23 -24.07 -42.78
N GLY A 9 11.33 -23.38 -42.43
CA GLY A 9 12.04 -22.48 -43.34
C GLY A 9 11.29 -21.19 -43.72
N SER A 10 10.24 -20.87 -42.97
CA SER A 10 9.50 -19.62 -43.09
C SER A 10 9.68 -18.76 -41.83
N TYR A 11 9.72 -17.45 -42.00
CA TYR A 11 9.90 -16.47 -40.92
C TYR A 11 8.61 -15.72 -40.69
N PHE A 12 8.25 -15.55 -39.44
CA PHE A 12 7.02 -14.88 -39.01
C PHE A 12 7.31 -13.80 -37.97
N ALA A 13 6.58 -12.70 -38.04
CA ALA A 13 6.57 -11.65 -37.04
C ALA A 13 5.14 -11.42 -36.52
N GLU A 14 5.03 -11.19 -35.23
CA GLU A 14 3.77 -10.89 -34.54
C GLU A 14 4.01 -9.76 -33.55
N CYS A 15 3.05 -8.84 -33.39
CA CYS A 15 3.08 -7.82 -32.36
C CYS A 15 1.91 -8.03 -31.40
N THR A 16 2.21 -8.28 -30.14
CA THR A 16 1.21 -8.53 -29.09
C THR A 16 0.72 -7.25 -28.39
N SER A 17 1.33 -6.08 -28.74
CA SER A 17 0.94 -4.79 -28.17
C SER A 17 0.53 -3.82 -29.28
N THR A 18 -0.67 -3.24 -29.17
CA THR A 18 -1.16 -2.22 -30.09
C THR A 18 -0.67 -0.82 -29.71
N TYR A 19 -0.32 -0.01 -30.71
CA TYR A 19 0.09 1.39 -30.56
C TYR A 19 1.39 1.66 -29.77
N SER A 20 2.34 0.72 -29.79
CA SER A 20 3.66 0.88 -29.17
C SER A 20 4.71 1.43 -30.16
N GLU A 21 5.81 2.01 -29.63
CA GLU A 21 6.98 2.36 -30.44
C GLU A 21 7.57 1.12 -31.12
N GLU A 22 7.48 -0.04 -30.49
CA GLU A 22 7.89 -1.34 -31.04
C GLU A 22 7.02 -1.72 -32.24
N GLU A 23 5.71 -1.54 -32.15
CA GLU A 23 4.79 -1.80 -33.26
C GLU A 23 5.08 -0.89 -34.45
N LYS A 24 5.31 0.40 -34.18
CA LYS A 24 5.69 1.36 -35.22
C LYS A 24 7.01 0.95 -35.89
N MET A 25 8.02 0.59 -35.10
CA MET A 25 9.30 0.10 -35.60
C MET A 25 9.12 -1.16 -36.46
N LEU A 26 8.28 -2.09 -36.01
CA LEU A 26 7.97 -3.32 -36.74
C LEU A 26 7.34 -2.99 -38.10
N TYR A 27 6.32 -2.13 -38.13
CA TYR A 27 5.71 -1.67 -39.38
C TYR A 27 6.68 -0.93 -40.29
N ASP A 28 7.52 -0.06 -39.74
CA ASP A 28 8.54 0.69 -40.53
C ASP A 28 9.57 -0.25 -41.18
N ILE A 29 9.89 -1.38 -40.54
CA ILE A 29 10.79 -2.38 -41.10
C ILE A 29 10.04 -3.26 -42.10
N ILE A 30 8.89 -3.84 -41.73
CA ILE A 30 8.10 -4.76 -42.57
C ILE A 30 7.75 -4.08 -43.90
N ASN A 31 7.35 -2.79 -43.89
CA ASN A 31 6.97 -2.07 -45.08
C ASN A 31 8.11 -1.85 -46.11
N LYS A 32 9.37 -2.15 -45.73
CA LYS A 32 10.52 -2.11 -46.66
C LYS A 32 10.66 -3.39 -47.48
N TYR A 33 9.94 -4.46 -47.09
CA TYR A 33 10.08 -5.78 -47.68
C TYR A 33 8.72 -6.30 -48.18
N PRO A 34 8.69 -7.24 -49.14
CA PRO A 34 7.48 -7.96 -49.47
C PRO A 34 7.07 -8.83 -48.27
N TYR A 35 5.82 -8.74 -47.88
CA TYR A 35 5.26 -9.56 -46.80
C TYR A 35 3.88 -10.10 -47.18
N ASP A 36 3.48 -11.17 -46.53
CA ASP A 36 2.13 -11.70 -46.53
C ASP A 36 1.56 -11.67 -45.11
N PHE A 37 0.27 -11.36 -44.95
CA PHE A 37 -0.37 -11.28 -43.65
C PHE A 37 -1.38 -12.40 -43.47
N ASP A 38 -1.09 -13.33 -42.59
CA ASP A 38 -1.99 -14.42 -42.21
C ASP A 38 -3.08 -13.89 -41.28
N LEU A 39 -4.28 -13.71 -41.79
CA LEU A 39 -5.45 -13.21 -41.07
C LEU A 39 -5.93 -14.17 -39.97
N ASP A 40 -5.74 -15.50 -40.16
CA ASP A 40 -6.19 -16.50 -39.20
C ASP A 40 -5.28 -16.55 -37.97
N ARG A 41 -3.99 -16.30 -38.17
CA ARG A 41 -2.96 -16.31 -37.12
C ARG A 41 -2.55 -14.92 -36.66
N LEU A 42 -3.02 -13.87 -37.29
CA LEU A 42 -2.63 -12.46 -37.05
C LEU A 42 -1.10 -12.25 -37.07
N GLN A 43 -0.43 -12.87 -38.05
CA GLN A 43 1.04 -12.87 -38.18
C GLN A 43 1.47 -12.43 -39.56
N TRP A 44 2.60 -11.69 -39.63
CA TRP A 44 3.26 -11.37 -40.91
C TRP A 44 4.23 -12.49 -41.29
N LYS A 45 4.05 -13.07 -42.46
CA LYS A 45 5.06 -13.92 -43.09
C LYS A 45 6.04 -13.00 -43.83
N ILE A 46 7.30 -13.02 -43.44
CA ILE A 46 8.34 -12.07 -43.85
C ILE A 46 9.56 -12.78 -44.44
N PRO A 47 10.33 -12.14 -45.33
CA PRO A 47 11.61 -12.66 -45.82
C PRO A 47 12.65 -12.77 -44.71
N GLU A 48 13.63 -13.65 -44.88
CA GLU A 48 14.76 -13.78 -43.93
C GLU A 48 15.52 -12.48 -43.70
N ALA A 49 15.71 -11.68 -44.72
CA ALA A 49 16.37 -10.37 -44.59
C ALA A 49 15.57 -9.42 -43.67
N CYS A 50 14.24 -9.36 -43.81
CA CYS A 50 13.35 -8.62 -42.92
C CYS A 50 13.41 -9.15 -41.48
N TYR A 51 13.35 -10.47 -41.30
CA TYR A 51 13.49 -11.12 -40.01
C TYR A 51 14.78 -10.73 -39.29
N LYS A 52 15.93 -10.78 -39.99
CA LYS A 52 17.23 -10.38 -39.44
C LYS A 52 17.30 -8.90 -39.08
N GLU A 53 16.69 -8.01 -39.90
CA GLU A 53 16.63 -6.57 -39.61
C GLU A 53 15.78 -6.32 -38.36
N ILE A 54 14.62 -6.97 -38.23
CA ILE A 54 13.76 -6.88 -37.04
C ILE A 54 14.49 -7.43 -35.83
N GLN A 55 15.15 -8.60 -35.94
CA GLN A 55 15.92 -9.19 -34.86
C GLN A 55 17.05 -8.27 -34.36
N SER A 56 17.78 -7.64 -35.29
CA SER A 56 18.80 -6.65 -34.96
C SER A 56 18.21 -5.40 -34.30
N ALA A 57 17.08 -4.92 -34.79
CA ALA A 57 16.38 -3.78 -34.22
C ALA A 57 15.87 -4.08 -32.79
N ILE A 58 15.29 -5.27 -32.56
CA ILE A 58 14.88 -5.71 -31.23
C ILE A 58 16.09 -5.76 -30.26
N GLN A 59 17.23 -6.29 -30.71
CA GLN A 59 18.46 -6.33 -29.92
C GLN A 59 19.00 -4.93 -29.58
N SER A 60 18.69 -3.93 -30.38
CA SER A 60 19.07 -2.54 -30.13
C SER A 60 18.16 -1.82 -29.13
N ILE A 61 16.96 -2.36 -28.83
CA ILE A 61 16.06 -1.81 -27.83
C ILE A 61 16.66 -2.07 -26.45
N PRO A 62 16.88 -1.04 -25.63
CA PRO A 62 17.39 -1.25 -24.29
C PRO A 62 16.47 -2.18 -23.48
N LYS A 63 17.04 -3.24 -22.93
CA LYS A 63 16.28 -4.16 -22.08
C LYS A 63 15.66 -3.40 -20.90
N PRO A 64 14.35 -3.58 -20.61
CA PRO A 64 13.72 -2.95 -19.45
C PRO A 64 14.48 -3.26 -18.15
N GLY A 65 14.69 -2.25 -17.31
CA GLY A 65 15.48 -2.37 -16.10
C GLY A 65 17.00 -2.41 -16.29
N SER A 66 17.50 -2.20 -17.52
CA SER A 66 18.95 -2.17 -17.81
C SER A 66 19.70 -1.02 -17.16
N SER A 67 19.00 -0.08 -16.53
CA SER A 67 19.58 1.01 -15.73
C SER A 67 19.69 0.67 -14.25
N LEU A 68 19.27 -0.50 -13.83
CA LEU A 68 19.35 -0.97 -12.45
C LEU A 68 20.65 -1.75 -12.20
N LYS A 69 21.12 -1.73 -10.95
CA LYS A 69 22.24 -2.56 -10.47
C LYS A 69 21.88 -4.05 -10.37
N LEU A 70 20.63 -4.36 -10.13
CA LEU A 70 20.09 -5.71 -10.00
C LEU A 70 19.09 -5.99 -11.11
N PRO A 71 19.09 -7.19 -11.71
CA PRO A 71 18.17 -7.53 -12.79
C PRO A 71 16.73 -7.58 -12.29
N LEU A 72 15.80 -7.32 -13.20
CA LEU A 72 14.38 -7.54 -13.00
C LEU A 72 14.00 -8.98 -13.36
N PHE A 73 12.93 -9.48 -12.78
CA PHE A 73 12.26 -10.70 -13.23
C PHE A 73 11.50 -10.45 -14.54
N PRO A 74 11.26 -11.47 -15.37
CA PRO A 74 10.59 -11.30 -16.67
C PRO A 74 9.25 -10.56 -16.58
N TYR A 75 8.38 -10.89 -15.63
CA TYR A 75 7.10 -10.21 -15.43
C TYR A 75 7.26 -8.74 -15.00
N GLN A 76 8.37 -8.39 -14.33
CA GLN A 76 8.70 -7.00 -13.98
C GLN A 76 9.20 -6.23 -15.20
N GLU A 77 9.96 -6.90 -16.09
CA GLU A 77 10.36 -6.32 -17.38
C GLU A 77 9.13 -5.95 -18.22
N ASP A 78 8.09 -6.80 -18.23
CA ASP A 78 6.82 -6.52 -18.90
C ASP A 78 6.15 -5.26 -18.31
N ILE A 79 6.10 -5.14 -16.98
CA ILE A 79 5.54 -3.96 -16.31
C ILE A 79 6.29 -2.69 -16.75
N VAL A 80 7.62 -2.73 -16.70
CA VAL A 80 8.47 -1.59 -17.05
C VAL A 80 8.31 -1.23 -18.51
N SER A 81 8.32 -2.21 -19.41
CA SER A 81 8.09 -2.02 -20.85
C SER A 81 6.73 -1.35 -21.13
N PHE A 82 5.66 -1.90 -20.58
CA PHE A 82 4.32 -1.33 -20.71
C PHE A 82 4.27 0.13 -20.24
N CYS A 83 4.83 0.42 -19.08
CA CYS A 83 4.83 1.75 -18.49
C CYS A 83 5.65 2.76 -19.32
N LEU A 84 6.84 2.36 -19.80
CA LEU A 84 7.70 3.20 -20.64
C LEU A 84 7.04 3.53 -21.98
N ASN A 85 6.27 2.60 -22.55
CA ASN A 85 5.55 2.80 -23.80
C ASN A 85 4.32 3.69 -23.63
N LYS A 86 3.58 3.53 -22.53
CA LYS A 86 2.36 4.32 -22.28
C LYS A 86 2.63 5.70 -21.68
N GLY A 87 3.70 5.86 -20.89
CA GLY A 87 4.00 7.08 -20.13
C GLY A 87 3.04 7.36 -18.97
N ARG A 88 1.90 6.69 -18.92
CA ARG A 88 0.85 6.81 -17.90
C ARG A 88 0.22 5.46 -17.69
N ALA A 89 0.30 4.90 -16.49
CA ALA A 89 -0.23 3.58 -16.24
C ALA A 89 -0.59 3.34 -14.76
N LEU A 90 -1.54 2.42 -14.57
CA LEU A 90 -1.89 1.80 -13.32
C LEU A 90 -1.29 0.39 -13.28
N ILE A 91 -0.40 0.15 -12.33
CA ILE A 91 0.21 -1.15 -12.08
C ILE A 91 -0.64 -1.87 -11.03
N ALA A 92 -1.47 -2.80 -11.48
CA ALA A 92 -2.29 -3.67 -10.62
C ALA A 92 -1.55 -5.02 -10.45
N ALA A 93 -0.57 -5.05 -9.56
CA ALA A 93 0.21 -6.25 -9.30
C ALA A 93 0.03 -6.70 -7.86
N VAL A 94 -0.21 -7.99 -7.64
CA VAL A 94 -0.39 -8.55 -6.30
C VAL A 94 0.78 -8.25 -5.38
N CYS A 95 0.59 -8.38 -4.07
CA CYS A 95 1.66 -8.14 -3.10
C CYS A 95 2.84 -9.11 -3.36
N GLY A 96 4.05 -8.70 -3.02
CA GLY A 96 5.23 -9.55 -3.22
C GLY A 96 5.90 -9.45 -4.59
N LEU A 97 5.21 -9.00 -5.65
CA LEU A 97 5.73 -8.94 -7.02
C LEU A 97 6.74 -7.80 -7.29
N GLY A 98 7.21 -7.08 -6.28
CA GLY A 98 8.25 -6.08 -6.46
C GLY A 98 7.83 -4.86 -7.29
N LYS A 99 6.67 -4.25 -7.01
CA LYS A 99 6.24 -2.98 -7.64
C LYS A 99 7.26 -1.86 -7.48
N THR A 100 7.96 -1.83 -6.34
CA THR A 100 8.99 -0.82 -6.01
C THR A 100 10.14 -0.80 -7.02
N PRO A 101 10.88 -1.91 -7.30
CA PRO A 101 11.93 -1.91 -8.31
C PRO A 101 11.39 -1.58 -9.71
N CYS A 102 10.16 -1.95 -10.07
CA CYS A 102 9.57 -1.57 -11.35
C CYS A 102 9.42 -0.05 -11.47
N LEU A 103 8.88 0.64 -10.45
CA LEU A 103 8.72 2.10 -10.48
C LEU A 103 10.08 2.83 -10.51
N ILE A 104 11.10 2.30 -9.83
CA ILE A 104 12.48 2.84 -9.89
C ILE A 104 13.07 2.63 -11.30
N ALA A 105 12.90 1.44 -11.88
CA ALA A 105 13.38 1.11 -13.23
C ALA A 105 12.76 2.01 -14.30
N ILE A 106 11.44 2.25 -14.23
CA ILE A 106 10.74 3.13 -15.17
C ILE A 106 11.37 4.53 -15.18
N TYR A 107 11.68 5.09 -14.01
CA TYR A 107 12.35 6.40 -13.94
C TYR A 107 13.78 6.34 -14.51
N ALA A 108 14.59 5.39 -14.05
CA ALA A 108 15.99 5.27 -14.46
C ALA A 108 16.12 5.02 -15.97
N ASP A 109 15.30 4.12 -16.53
CA ASP A 109 15.29 3.83 -17.97
C ASP A 109 14.76 5.03 -18.79
N ALA A 110 13.74 5.75 -18.29
CA ALA A 110 13.21 6.93 -18.95
C ALA A 110 14.26 8.05 -19.06
N ILE A 111 15.11 8.24 -18.05
CA ILE A 111 16.27 9.16 -18.10
C ILE A 111 17.28 8.67 -19.13
N LYS A 112 17.68 7.38 -19.07
CA LYS A 112 18.67 6.78 -19.98
C LYS A 112 18.21 6.86 -21.45
N GLN A 113 16.93 6.61 -21.69
CA GLN A 113 16.30 6.70 -23.02
C GLN A 113 15.98 8.15 -23.44
N LYS A 114 16.32 9.15 -22.62
CA LYS A 114 16.03 10.57 -22.87
C LYS A 114 14.54 10.89 -23.07
N LYS A 115 13.66 10.02 -22.57
CA LYS A 115 12.20 10.28 -22.55
C LYS A 115 11.88 11.42 -21.58
N ILE A 116 12.64 11.55 -20.51
CA ILE A 116 12.62 12.65 -19.54
C ILE A 116 14.05 13.09 -19.21
N THR A 117 14.22 14.32 -18.72
CA THR A 117 15.51 14.89 -18.31
C THR A 117 15.46 15.55 -16.94
N GLY A 118 14.28 15.63 -16.34
CA GLY A 118 14.04 16.29 -15.05
C GLY A 118 13.88 15.30 -13.90
N SER A 119 13.88 15.84 -12.68
CA SER A 119 13.67 15.06 -11.47
C SER A 119 12.30 14.38 -11.43
N GLY A 120 12.22 13.31 -10.65
CA GLY A 120 10.98 12.58 -10.38
C GLY A 120 10.48 12.77 -8.94
N LEU A 121 9.21 12.43 -8.73
CA LEU A 121 8.56 12.38 -7.42
C LEU A 121 7.96 11.00 -7.19
N ILE A 122 8.26 10.40 -6.05
CA ILE A 122 7.63 9.17 -5.57
C ILE A 122 6.80 9.51 -4.35
N VAL A 123 5.51 9.18 -4.41
CA VAL A 123 4.54 9.41 -3.33
C VAL A 123 4.20 8.09 -2.67
N VAL A 124 4.45 8.02 -1.37
CA VAL A 124 4.32 6.79 -0.60
C VAL A 124 3.58 7.03 0.71
N LYS A 125 3.30 6.00 1.49
CA LYS A 125 2.89 6.14 2.89
C LYS A 125 4.04 6.71 3.73
N ALA A 126 3.72 7.43 4.79
CA ALA A 126 4.72 8.06 5.68
C ALA A 126 5.72 7.03 6.24
N SER A 127 5.26 5.84 6.60
CA SER A 127 6.06 4.72 7.11
C SER A 127 7.10 4.19 6.11
N LEU A 128 6.89 4.38 4.81
CA LEU A 128 7.71 3.79 3.76
C LEU A 128 8.82 4.70 3.22
N LYS A 129 8.82 5.99 3.57
CA LYS A 129 9.78 6.96 2.99
C LYS A 129 11.24 6.51 3.10
N VAL A 130 11.64 6.03 4.29
CA VAL A 130 13.03 5.60 4.54
C VAL A 130 13.35 4.33 3.76
N GLN A 131 12.44 3.38 3.73
CA GLN A 131 12.62 2.15 2.96
C GLN A 131 12.74 2.45 1.46
N TRP A 132 11.86 3.28 0.90
CA TRP A 132 11.93 3.68 -0.51
C TRP A 132 13.27 4.34 -0.86
N LYS A 133 13.79 5.19 0.03
CA LYS A 133 15.13 5.77 -0.17
C LYS A 133 16.20 4.68 -0.26
N LYS A 134 16.18 3.70 0.66
CA LYS A 134 17.14 2.58 0.65
C LYS A 134 16.97 1.68 -0.59
N GLU A 135 15.74 1.47 -1.06
CA GLU A 135 15.49 0.72 -2.30
C GLU A 135 16.05 1.46 -3.53
N VAL A 136 15.89 2.80 -3.62
CA VAL A 136 16.52 3.58 -4.69
C VAL A 136 18.04 3.44 -4.66
N GLU A 137 18.67 3.55 -3.49
CA GLU A 137 20.14 3.40 -3.28
C GLU A 137 20.60 1.96 -3.61
N LYS A 138 19.81 0.95 -3.29
CA LYS A 138 20.08 -0.46 -3.58
C LYS A 138 20.08 -0.75 -5.10
N PHE A 139 19.10 -0.22 -5.81
CA PHE A 139 18.89 -0.53 -7.22
C PHE A 139 19.60 0.43 -8.19
N THR A 140 19.97 1.64 -7.73
CA THR A 140 20.54 2.69 -8.60
C THR A 140 21.60 3.51 -7.89
N ASP A 141 22.30 4.39 -8.64
CA ASP A 141 23.15 5.44 -8.09
C ASP A 141 22.43 6.79 -8.00
N LEU A 142 21.12 6.81 -8.18
CA LEU A 142 20.31 8.02 -8.13
C LEU A 142 20.25 8.59 -6.71
N ARG A 143 20.32 9.92 -6.62
CA ARG A 143 20.19 10.64 -5.36
C ARG A 143 18.71 10.81 -5.00
N ALA A 144 18.23 10.05 -4.02
CA ALA A 144 16.88 10.18 -3.47
C ALA A 144 16.86 11.08 -2.22
N VAL A 145 15.92 12.03 -2.18
CA VAL A 145 15.74 12.96 -1.06
C VAL A 145 14.32 12.83 -0.51
N ILE A 146 14.23 12.60 0.79
CA ILE A 146 12.95 12.59 1.52
C ILE A 146 12.52 14.04 1.78
N LEU A 147 11.31 14.39 1.36
CA LEU A 147 10.73 15.71 1.61
C LEU A 147 9.97 15.75 2.93
N ASP A 148 10.17 16.86 3.64
CA ASP A 148 9.41 17.25 4.81
C ASP A 148 8.54 18.47 4.51
N THR A 149 7.46 18.66 5.29
CA THR A 149 6.65 19.87 5.23
C THR A 149 7.47 21.10 5.65
N GLU A 150 7.09 22.27 5.17
CA GLU A 150 7.74 23.53 5.58
C GLU A 150 7.75 23.67 7.10
N LYS A 151 6.61 23.41 7.76
CA LYS A 151 6.47 23.45 9.21
C LYS A 151 7.43 22.50 9.93
N ALA A 152 7.58 21.27 9.46
CA ALA A 152 8.48 20.28 10.06
C ALA A 152 9.95 20.72 9.90
N LYS A 153 10.33 21.07 8.65
CA LYS A 153 11.71 21.43 8.31
C LYS A 153 12.20 22.68 9.02
N THR A 154 11.31 23.67 9.23
CA THR A 154 11.65 24.97 9.85
C THR A 154 11.26 25.07 11.32
N SER A 155 10.84 24.00 11.96
CA SER A 155 10.25 24.00 13.30
C SER A 155 11.12 24.66 14.37
N SER A 156 12.45 24.43 14.35
CA SER A 156 13.41 25.03 15.28
C SER A 156 13.53 26.54 15.09
N ILE A 157 13.56 27.02 13.83
CA ILE A 157 13.64 28.45 13.50
C ILE A 157 12.30 29.11 13.83
N SER A 158 11.18 28.50 13.51
CA SER A 158 9.84 28.99 13.86
C SER A 158 9.63 29.14 15.36
N ALA A 159 10.23 28.26 16.18
CA ALA A 159 10.24 28.39 17.63
C ALA A 159 11.05 29.60 18.10
N LYS A 160 12.18 29.90 17.45
CA LYS A 160 13.00 31.10 17.72
C LYS A 160 12.21 32.37 17.37
N ILE A 161 11.62 32.43 16.18
CA ILE A 161 10.77 33.55 15.73
C ILE A 161 9.67 33.83 16.76
N ARG A 162 8.95 32.79 17.20
CA ARG A 162 7.88 32.93 18.20
C ARG A 162 8.38 33.48 19.54
N ARG A 163 9.57 33.06 19.99
CA ARG A 163 10.19 33.59 21.22
C ARG A 163 10.58 35.04 21.06
N THR A 164 11.14 35.43 19.91
CA THR A 164 11.51 36.83 19.60
C THR A 164 10.27 37.70 19.50
N GLN A 165 9.17 37.22 18.86
CA GLN A 165 7.91 37.93 18.78
C GLN A 165 7.32 38.20 20.16
N LYS A 166 7.32 37.24 21.07
CA LYS A 166 6.86 37.45 22.46
C LYS A 166 7.67 38.55 23.20
N LYS A 167 8.97 38.68 22.89
CA LYS A 167 9.81 39.76 23.46
C LYS A 167 9.37 41.12 22.90
N ILE A 168 9.09 41.22 21.60
CA ILE A 168 8.56 42.42 20.97
C ILE A 168 7.21 42.79 21.61
N ASP A 169 6.31 41.82 21.76
CA ASP A 169 4.98 42.03 22.36
C ASP A 169 5.06 42.54 23.83
N SER A 170 6.11 42.16 24.56
CA SER A 170 6.36 42.68 25.92
C SER A 170 6.89 44.12 25.89
N LEU A 171 7.85 44.44 25.01
CA LEU A 171 8.44 45.78 24.88
C LEU A 171 7.46 46.82 24.36
N LEU A 172 6.50 46.44 23.52
CA LEU A 172 5.43 47.33 23.06
C LEU A 172 4.57 47.89 24.19
N LYS A 173 4.60 47.29 25.37
CA LYS A 173 3.89 47.81 26.57
C LYS A 173 4.68 48.86 27.33
N GLU A 174 5.99 48.96 27.11
CA GLU A 174 6.91 49.81 27.91
C GLU A 174 6.94 51.29 27.45
N LYS A 175 6.53 51.60 26.20
CA LYS A 175 6.42 52.96 25.62
C LYS A 175 7.66 53.85 25.86
N SER A 176 8.87 53.30 25.75
CA SER A 176 10.14 54.04 25.91
C SER A 176 10.94 54.05 24.60
N HIS A 177 11.75 55.10 24.39
CA HIS A 177 12.61 55.19 23.20
C HIS A 177 13.62 54.01 23.12
N GLU A 178 14.09 53.53 24.25
CA GLU A 178 14.96 52.34 24.29
C GLU A 178 14.22 51.08 23.89
N ALA A 179 12.93 50.94 24.22
CA ALA A 179 12.07 49.87 23.79
C ALA A 179 11.87 49.90 22.25
N ASP A 180 11.69 51.08 21.65
CA ASP A 180 11.51 51.26 20.20
C ASP A 180 12.74 50.80 19.41
N VAL A 181 13.95 51.17 19.88
CA VAL A 181 15.22 50.73 19.26
C VAL A 181 15.35 49.21 19.32
N LYS A 182 15.03 48.63 20.48
CA LYS A 182 15.13 47.19 20.69
C LYS A 182 14.08 46.40 19.91
N ILE A 183 12.90 46.97 19.70
CA ILE A 183 11.85 46.42 18.82
C ILE A 183 12.34 46.37 17.36
N ALA A 184 13.01 47.45 16.88
CA ALA A 184 13.56 47.48 15.53
C ALA A 184 14.65 46.40 15.33
N GLU A 185 15.55 46.24 16.29
CA GLU A 185 16.58 45.18 16.25
C GLU A 185 15.98 43.76 16.24
N LEU A 186 14.98 43.51 17.10
CA LEU A 186 14.32 42.21 17.16
C LEU A 186 13.48 41.93 15.90
N THR A 187 12.92 42.96 15.29
CA THR A 187 12.19 42.83 14.02
C THR A 187 13.14 42.45 12.89
N ALA A 188 14.30 43.10 12.76
CA ALA A 188 15.34 42.71 11.80
C ALA A 188 15.86 41.28 12.05
N GLN A 189 15.95 40.89 13.33
CA GLN A 189 16.30 39.50 13.66
C GLN A 189 15.23 38.48 13.18
N ILE A 190 13.94 38.82 13.29
CA ILE A 190 12.84 37.98 12.77
C ILE A 190 12.96 37.85 11.26
N GLU A 191 13.20 38.94 10.51
CA GLU A 191 13.38 38.91 9.05
C GLU A 191 14.52 37.98 8.65
N THR A 192 15.67 38.10 9.31
CA THR A 192 16.83 37.20 9.07
C THR A 192 16.47 35.74 9.35
N LEU A 193 15.74 35.44 10.42
CA LEU A 193 15.29 34.08 10.73
C LEU A 193 14.28 33.57 9.70
N GLN A 194 13.41 34.40 9.14
CA GLN A 194 12.48 34.04 8.08
C GLN A 194 13.22 33.68 6.77
N GLU A 195 14.25 34.44 6.41
CA GLU A 195 15.11 34.13 5.26
C GLU A 195 15.86 32.81 5.47
N GLN A 196 16.41 32.58 6.67
CA GLN A 196 17.06 31.30 7.03
C GLN A 196 16.08 30.12 6.95
N ALA A 197 14.82 30.30 7.42
CA ALA A 197 13.79 29.29 7.33
C ALA A 197 13.47 28.94 5.85
N THR A 198 13.32 29.98 5.01
CA THR A 198 13.06 29.80 3.58
C THR A 198 14.21 29.08 2.87
N THR A 199 15.45 29.46 3.16
CA THR A 199 16.66 28.81 2.61
C THR A 199 16.75 27.36 3.08
N LEU A 200 16.56 27.10 4.36
CA LEU A 200 16.57 25.74 4.91
C LEU A 200 15.46 24.87 4.32
N PHE A 201 14.26 25.42 4.13
CA PHE A 201 13.18 24.68 3.48
C PHE A 201 13.53 24.34 2.03
N ARG A 202 14.04 25.30 1.26
CA ARG A 202 14.40 25.10 -0.15
C ARG A 202 15.60 24.20 -0.37
N SER A 203 16.52 24.11 0.56
CA SER A 203 17.73 23.27 0.43
C SER A 203 17.41 21.78 0.25
N GLN A 204 16.29 21.30 0.78
CA GLN A 204 15.87 19.90 0.59
C GLN A 204 15.54 19.54 -0.88
N PHE A 205 15.28 20.55 -1.73
CA PHE A 205 14.97 20.34 -3.15
C PHE A 205 16.20 20.45 -4.05
N GLU A 206 17.39 20.61 -3.50
CA GLU A 206 18.61 20.78 -4.29
C GLU A 206 19.24 19.43 -4.62
N ASN A 207 19.71 19.32 -5.88
CA ASN A 207 20.51 18.20 -6.36
C ASN A 207 19.88 16.81 -6.11
N ALA A 208 18.56 16.65 -6.28
CA ALA A 208 17.88 15.37 -6.20
C ALA A 208 17.46 14.88 -7.59
N ASP A 209 17.70 13.61 -7.87
CA ASP A 209 17.12 12.93 -9.02
C ASP A 209 15.68 12.52 -8.71
N LEU A 210 15.45 11.97 -7.52
CA LEU A 210 14.14 11.54 -7.06
C LEU A 210 13.79 12.19 -5.72
N TYR A 211 12.64 12.80 -5.64
CA TYR A 211 12.02 13.24 -4.40
C TYR A 211 11.10 12.14 -3.88
N ILE A 212 11.11 11.92 -2.56
CA ILE A 212 10.21 10.98 -1.88
C ILE A 212 9.36 11.78 -0.90
N ALA A 213 8.06 11.79 -1.10
CA ALA A 213 7.09 12.45 -0.23
C ALA A 213 6.01 11.45 0.23
N ASN A 214 5.37 11.72 1.35
CA ASN A 214 4.12 11.02 1.65
C ASN A 214 2.92 11.86 1.21
N TYR A 215 1.75 11.21 1.13
CA TYR A 215 0.52 11.84 0.68
C TYR A 215 0.15 13.09 1.50
N GLU A 216 0.44 13.09 2.81
CA GLU A 216 0.20 14.21 3.71
C GLU A 216 1.19 15.36 3.49
N THR A 217 2.46 15.06 3.16
CA THR A 217 3.46 16.08 2.81
C THR A 217 3.03 16.87 1.57
N LEU A 218 2.36 16.22 0.60
CA LEU A 218 1.82 16.91 -0.56
C LEU A 218 0.63 17.84 -0.25
N ASN A 219 0.01 17.73 0.92
CA ASN A 219 -1.00 18.71 1.34
C ASN A 219 -0.39 20.07 1.69
N ASP A 220 0.93 20.13 1.94
CA ASP A 220 1.65 21.38 2.15
C ASP A 220 1.82 22.13 0.83
N THR A 221 1.25 23.34 0.77
CA THR A 221 1.27 24.19 -0.42
C THR A 221 2.68 24.65 -0.79
N ALA A 222 3.57 24.86 0.21
CA ALA A 222 4.95 25.26 -0.06
C ALA A 222 5.71 24.14 -0.77
N VAL A 223 5.52 22.88 -0.35
CA VAL A 223 6.10 21.71 -1.00
C VAL A 223 5.63 21.61 -2.46
N ARG A 224 4.31 21.69 -2.72
CA ARG A 224 3.78 21.62 -4.08
C ARG A 224 4.33 22.74 -4.98
N LYS A 225 4.36 23.99 -4.48
CA LYS A 225 4.93 25.14 -5.22
C LYS A 225 6.40 24.89 -5.62
N GLU A 226 7.23 24.38 -4.72
CA GLU A 226 8.61 24.07 -5.03
C GLU A 226 8.75 22.92 -6.04
N LEU A 227 7.94 21.87 -5.96
CA LEU A 227 7.92 20.77 -6.93
C LEU A 227 7.50 21.25 -8.33
N HIS A 228 6.47 22.10 -8.43
CA HIS A 228 6.09 22.73 -9.71
C HIS A 228 7.19 23.64 -10.26
N ARG A 229 7.86 24.42 -9.41
CA ARG A 229 9.00 25.25 -9.81
C ARG A 229 10.15 24.42 -10.37
N ARG A 230 10.39 23.21 -9.84
CA ARG A 230 11.39 22.25 -10.33
C ARG A 230 10.96 21.53 -11.60
N LYS A 231 9.71 21.66 -12.02
CA LYS A 231 9.18 21.05 -13.26
C LYS A 231 9.47 19.56 -13.32
N ILE A 232 9.06 18.83 -12.25
CA ILE A 232 9.21 17.37 -12.21
C ILE A 232 8.56 16.74 -13.46
N GLN A 233 9.20 15.71 -14.01
CA GLN A 233 8.74 15.06 -15.25
C GLN A 233 8.26 13.63 -15.07
N TYR A 234 8.43 13.09 -13.86
CA TYR A 234 8.00 11.76 -13.47
C TYR A 234 7.29 11.84 -12.11
N MET A 235 6.18 11.14 -11.98
CA MET A 235 5.51 10.98 -10.69
C MET A 235 4.97 9.57 -10.57
N ALA A 236 5.30 8.89 -9.48
CA ALA A 236 4.78 7.58 -9.13
C ALA A 236 4.11 7.61 -7.76
N CYS A 237 2.91 7.03 -7.67
CA CYS A 237 2.16 6.88 -6.43
C CYS A 237 2.10 5.41 -6.05
N ASP A 238 2.80 5.04 -4.98
CA ASP A 238 2.69 3.72 -4.38
C ASP A 238 1.43 3.66 -3.50
N GLU A 239 0.74 2.50 -3.49
CA GLU A 239 -0.57 2.33 -2.84
C GLU A 239 -1.57 3.40 -3.30
N ILE A 240 -1.73 3.55 -4.62
CA ILE A 240 -2.52 4.64 -5.23
C ILE A 240 -3.99 4.67 -4.78
N GLN A 241 -4.55 3.57 -4.24
CA GLN A 241 -5.88 3.56 -3.65
C GLN A 241 -6.06 4.57 -2.50
N TYR A 242 -4.97 5.17 -1.99
CA TYR A 242 -5.04 6.29 -1.04
C TYR A 242 -5.73 7.52 -1.63
N ILE A 243 -5.79 7.67 -2.95
CA ILE A 243 -6.50 8.76 -3.63
C ILE A 243 -7.88 8.37 -4.17
N LYS A 244 -8.45 7.22 -3.79
CA LYS A 244 -9.78 6.74 -4.24
C LYS A 244 -10.93 7.70 -3.94
N ASN A 245 -10.81 8.55 -2.92
CA ASN A 245 -11.79 9.59 -2.61
C ASN A 245 -11.35 10.92 -3.23
N ASP A 246 -11.97 11.33 -4.33
CA ASP A 246 -11.67 12.55 -5.07
C ASP A 246 -11.89 13.85 -4.28
N ARG A 247 -12.64 13.80 -3.18
CA ARG A 247 -12.89 14.96 -2.29
C ARG A 247 -11.80 15.15 -1.24
N ALA A 248 -11.02 14.12 -0.94
CA ALA A 248 -9.97 14.16 0.08
C ALA A 248 -8.84 15.13 -0.33
N ALA A 249 -8.24 15.82 0.66
CA ALA A 249 -7.15 16.77 0.43
C ALA A 249 -5.99 16.10 -0.32
N ARG A 250 -5.56 14.89 0.09
CA ARG A 250 -4.50 14.13 -0.56
C ARG A 250 -4.76 13.82 -2.05
N SER A 251 -6.02 13.51 -2.40
CA SER A 251 -6.41 13.27 -3.80
C SER A 251 -6.31 14.52 -4.64
N LYS A 252 -6.77 15.65 -4.11
CA LYS A 252 -6.66 16.95 -4.76
C LYS A 252 -5.21 17.35 -4.98
N SER A 253 -4.36 17.20 -3.94
CA SER A 253 -2.94 17.52 -4.00
C SER A 253 -2.17 16.67 -5.02
N VAL A 254 -2.48 15.37 -5.13
CA VAL A 254 -1.89 14.50 -6.16
C VAL A 254 -2.39 14.89 -7.56
N CYS A 255 -3.68 15.18 -7.72
CA CYS A 255 -4.25 15.55 -9.02
C CYS A 255 -3.74 16.91 -9.56
N GLU A 256 -3.16 17.79 -8.72
CA GLU A 256 -2.48 19.01 -9.20
C GLU A 256 -1.28 18.70 -10.13
N PHE A 257 -0.73 17.47 -10.06
CA PHE A 257 0.37 17.00 -10.90
C PHE A 257 -0.08 16.15 -12.11
N SER A 258 -1.34 16.25 -12.50
CA SER A 258 -1.88 15.50 -13.65
C SER A 258 -1.34 15.97 -15.01
N ASP A 259 -0.54 17.02 -15.04
CA ASP A 259 0.22 17.53 -16.19
C ASP A 259 1.65 16.97 -16.30
N VAL A 260 2.17 16.32 -15.26
CA VAL A 260 3.49 15.68 -15.27
C VAL A 260 3.58 14.67 -16.43
N LYS A 261 4.67 14.69 -17.17
CA LYS A 261 4.83 13.93 -18.42
C LYS A 261 4.63 12.42 -18.25
N MET A 262 5.26 11.83 -17.24
CA MET A 262 5.14 10.40 -16.94
C MET A 262 4.51 10.20 -15.54
N ARG A 263 3.38 9.50 -15.48
CA ARG A 263 2.59 9.31 -14.26
C ARG A 263 2.19 7.87 -14.05
N PHE A 264 2.46 7.34 -12.86
CA PHE A 264 2.20 5.95 -12.54
C PHE A 264 1.53 5.81 -11.18
N GLY A 265 0.67 4.83 -11.08
CA GLY A 265 0.12 4.38 -9.81
C GLY A 265 0.35 2.90 -9.65
N ALA A 266 0.68 2.45 -8.44
CA ALA A 266 0.84 1.05 -8.12
C ALA A 266 -0.04 0.65 -6.94
N SER A 267 -0.67 -0.51 -7.03
CA SER A 267 -1.47 -1.11 -5.95
C SER A 267 -1.68 -2.60 -6.21
N ALA A 268 -1.84 -3.38 -5.15
CA ALA A 268 -2.34 -4.75 -5.28
C ALA A 268 -3.86 -4.77 -5.51
N THR A 269 -4.58 -3.78 -4.99
CA THR A 269 -6.04 -3.68 -5.05
C THR A 269 -6.46 -2.24 -5.35
N PRO A 270 -6.28 -1.79 -6.60
CA PRO A 270 -6.54 -0.38 -6.95
C PRO A 270 -8.01 0.01 -6.85
N ILE A 271 -8.92 -0.91 -7.15
CA ILE A 271 -10.37 -0.70 -7.10
C ILE A 271 -10.93 -1.59 -5.99
N GLN A 272 -11.27 -1.01 -4.83
CA GLN A 272 -11.60 -1.78 -3.62
C GLN A 272 -13.11 -1.91 -3.34
N LYS A 273 -13.89 -0.88 -3.59
CA LYS A 273 -15.29 -0.83 -3.15
C LYS A 273 -16.28 -0.70 -4.29
N ASN A 274 -15.97 0.12 -5.25
CA ASN A 274 -16.88 0.42 -6.35
C ASN A 274 -16.12 1.11 -7.50
N PRO A 275 -16.70 1.24 -8.70
CA PRO A 275 -16.06 1.89 -9.84
C PRO A 275 -15.62 3.35 -9.61
N LEU A 276 -16.16 4.07 -8.62
CA LEU A 276 -15.71 5.44 -8.30
C LEU A 276 -14.23 5.49 -7.86
N ASP A 277 -13.70 4.40 -7.32
CA ASP A 277 -12.29 4.29 -7.00
C ASP A 277 -11.44 4.48 -8.27
N ALA A 278 -11.86 3.85 -9.38
CA ALA A 278 -11.22 4.01 -10.69
C ALA A 278 -11.31 5.44 -11.22
N TYR A 279 -12.46 6.11 -11.08
CA TYR A 279 -12.62 7.50 -11.50
C TYR A 279 -11.57 8.41 -10.84
N SER A 280 -11.41 8.30 -9.52
CA SER A 280 -10.48 9.15 -8.77
C SER A 280 -9.02 8.90 -9.17
N ILE A 281 -8.63 7.65 -9.39
CA ILE A 281 -7.30 7.25 -9.82
C ILE A 281 -7.02 7.76 -11.25
N MET A 282 -7.96 7.55 -12.18
CA MET A 282 -7.81 7.97 -13.57
C MET A 282 -7.82 9.49 -13.73
N LYS A 283 -8.44 10.24 -12.81
CA LYS A 283 -8.34 11.70 -12.76
C LYS A 283 -6.90 12.19 -12.60
N PHE A 284 -6.04 11.43 -11.93
CA PHE A 284 -4.61 11.71 -11.86
C PHE A 284 -3.87 11.15 -13.09
N LEU A 285 -4.09 9.88 -13.44
CA LEU A 285 -3.33 9.21 -14.50
C LEU A 285 -3.70 9.70 -15.89
N GLU A 286 -4.98 9.76 -16.22
CA GLU A 286 -5.50 10.18 -17.53
C GLU A 286 -6.83 10.97 -17.37
N PRO A 287 -6.74 12.29 -17.07
CA PRO A 287 -7.93 13.12 -16.82
C PRO A 287 -8.93 13.17 -17.98
N THR A 288 -8.47 12.91 -19.20
CA THR A 288 -9.30 12.98 -20.41
C THR A 288 -10.16 11.74 -20.59
N LEU A 289 -9.81 10.60 -19.94
CA LEU A 289 -10.56 9.36 -20.06
C LEU A 289 -11.98 9.49 -19.48
N PHE A 290 -12.08 10.16 -18.32
CA PHE A 290 -13.36 10.41 -17.63
C PHE A 290 -13.46 11.88 -17.18
N PRO A 291 -13.73 12.81 -18.12
CA PRO A 291 -13.62 14.25 -17.83
C PRO A 291 -14.65 14.78 -16.85
N LYS A 292 -15.84 14.16 -16.78
CA LYS A 292 -16.96 14.61 -15.93
C LYS A 292 -17.46 13.51 -15.01
N LYS A 293 -17.36 13.73 -13.70
CA LYS A 293 -17.78 12.78 -12.66
C LYS A 293 -19.24 12.34 -12.81
N GLY A 294 -20.16 13.29 -13.03
CA GLY A 294 -21.58 12.97 -13.18
C GLY A 294 -21.88 12.05 -14.37
N GLN A 295 -21.15 12.20 -15.49
CA GLN A 295 -21.27 11.29 -16.63
C GLN A 295 -20.75 9.89 -16.31
N PHE A 296 -19.62 9.81 -15.58
CA PHE A 296 -19.06 8.56 -15.10
C PHE A 296 -20.07 7.84 -14.17
N GLU A 297 -20.61 8.57 -13.18
CA GLU A 297 -21.58 8.02 -12.23
C GLU A 297 -22.83 7.51 -12.96
N GLN A 298 -23.38 8.31 -13.87
CA GLN A 298 -24.55 7.91 -14.65
C GLN A 298 -24.29 6.65 -15.49
N ARG A 299 -23.09 6.49 -16.06
CA ARG A 299 -22.73 5.40 -16.94
C ARG A 299 -22.38 4.11 -16.21
N TYR A 300 -21.63 4.20 -15.09
CA TYR A 300 -20.99 3.04 -14.46
C TYR A 300 -21.50 2.73 -13.05
N ILE A 301 -22.25 3.62 -12.41
CA ILE A 301 -22.73 3.42 -11.04
C ILE A 301 -24.22 3.14 -11.03
N ARG A 302 -24.61 2.10 -10.31
CA ARG A 302 -26.01 1.82 -9.98
C ARG A 302 -26.29 2.32 -8.57
N TYR A 303 -27.20 3.26 -8.45
CA TYR A 303 -27.67 3.76 -7.16
C TYR A 303 -28.97 3.06 -6.75
N SER A 304 -29.14 2.80 -5.45
CA SER A 304 -30.43 2.48 -4.85
C SER A 304 -31.28 3.76 -4.73
N GLY A 305 -32.57 3.61 -4.40
CA GLY A 305 -33.52 4.73 -4.33
C GLY A 305 -33.16 5.88 -3.39
N TYR A 306 -32.07 5.76 -2.60
CA TYR A 306 -31.61 6.76 -1.64
C TYR A 306 -30.20 7.30 -1.94
N GLY A 307 -29.73 7.15 -3.19
CA GLY A 307 -28.39 7.63 -3.58
C GLY A 307 -27.24 6.80 -3.02
N ILE A 308 -27.51 5.65 -2.43
CA ILE A 308 -26.49 4.68 -1.97
C ILE A 308 -26.02 3.88 -3.19
N ILE A 309 -24.72 3.69 -3.34
CA ILE A 309 -24.18 2.84 -4.40
C ILE A 309 -24.62 1.39 -4.14
N ALA A 310 -25.45 0.89 -5.05
CA ALA A 310 -26.00 -0.47 -5.01
C ALA A 310 -25.21 -1.46 -5.89
N GLY A 311 -24.27 -0.96 -6.69
CA GLY A 311 -23.45 -1.78 -7.57
C GLY A 311 -22.90 -1.01 -8.77
N SER A 312 -22.39 -1.74 -9.71
CA SER A 312 -21.87 -1.27 -10.99
C SER A 312 -22.80 -1.57 -12.17
N LYS A 313 -22.56 -0.94 -13.29
CA LYS A 313 -23.15 -1.21 -14.61
C LYS A 313 -22.12 -0.95 -15.69
N ASN A 314 -22.32 -1.56 -16.87
CA ASN A 314 -21.40 -1.47 -18.02
C ASN A 314 -19.95 -1.82 -17.64
N GLU A 315 -19.76 -2.85 -16.83
CA GLU A 315 -18.45 -3.25 -16.29
C GLU A 315 -17.47 -3.61 -17.40
N GLU A 316 -17.92 -4.34 -18.42
CA GLU A 316 -17.09 -4.71 -19.57
C GLU A 316 -16.56 -3.47 -20.31
N GLU A 317 -17.42 -2.49 -20.58
CA GLU A 317 -17.01 -1.22 -21.20
C GLU A 317 -15.97 -0.48 -20.35
N LEU A 318 -16.18 -0.45 -19.02
CA LEU A 318 -15.26 0.18 -18.08
C LEU A 318 -13.91 -0.53 -18.10
N ASN A 319 -13.92 -1.87 -18.02
CA ASN A 319 -12.74 -2.70 -18.05
C ASN A 319 -11.94 -2.52 -19.35
N ASN A 320 -12.61 -2.52 -20.50
CA ASN A 320 -11.99 -2.29 -21.80
C ASN A 320 -11.34 -0.90 -21.91
N LYS A 321 -11.89 0.13 -21.27
CA LYS A 321 -11.28 1.45 -21.21
C LYS A 321 -10.07 1.48 -20.27
N LEU A 322 -10.16 0.81 -19.13
CA LEU A 322 -9.09 0.76 -18.14
C LEU A 322 -7.90 -0.08 -18.61
N SER A 323 -8.12 -1.19 -19.34
CA SER A 323 -7.06 -2.07 -19.84
C SER A 323 -6.02 -1.35 -20.70
N ASN A 324 -6.40 -0.26 -21.38
CA ASN A 324 -5.47 0.56 -22.13
C ASN A 324 -4.42 1.28 -21.26
N PHE A 325 -4.70 1.46 -19.97
CA PHE A 325 -3.87 2.18 -19.01
C PHE A 325 -3.49 1.34 -17.79
N MET A 326 -3.90 0.07 -17.73
CA MET A 326 -3.66 -0.79 -16.59
C MET A 326 -2.95 -2.06 -17.03
N ILE A 327 -1.86 -2.39 -16.35
CA ILE A 327 -1.22 -3.70 -16.43
C ILE A 327 -1.54 -4.48 -15.16
N VAL A 328 -2.06 -5.69 -15.34
CA VAL A 328 -2.37 -6.62 -14.25
C VAL A 328 -1.29 -7.70 -14.21
N LYS A 329 -0.77 -8.00 -13.02
CA LYS A 329 0.13 -9.13 -12.78
C LYS A 329 -0.34 -9.89 -11.54
N THR A 330 -0.58 -11.16 -11.73
CA THR A 330 -1.06 -12.10 -10.71
C THR A 330 0.06 -13.00 -10.19
N HIS A 331 -0.24 -13.88 -9.25
CA HIS A 331 0.71 -14.90 -8.80
C HIS A 331 1.10 -15.85 -9.94
N GLU A 332 0.16 -16.19 -10.83
CA GLU A 332 0.41 -17.06 -11.98
C GLU A 332 1.48 -16.49 -12.93
N ASP A 333 1.54 -15.16 -13.12
CA ASP A 333 2.58 -14.50 -13.92
C ASP A 333 3.98 -14.62 -13.31
N ALA A 334 4.07 -14.88 -12.01
CA ALA A 334 5.30 -14.92 -11.23
C ALA A 334 5.57 -16.28 -10.58
N ASP A 335 4.79 -17.30 -10.92
CA ASP A 335 4.76 -18.62 -10.27
C ASP A 335 6.17 -19.26 -10.16
N SER A 336 7.02 -19.07 -11.16
CA SER A 336 8.41 -19.56 -11.12
C SER A 336 9.35 -18.76 -10.20
N CYS A 337 8.88 -17.64 -9.63
CA CYS A 337 9.71 -16.71 -8.86
C CYS A 337 9.21 -16.51 -7.43
N LEU A 338 8.05 -17.03 -7.09
CA LEU A 338 7.44 -16.91 -5.76
C LEU A 338 7.45 -18.26 -5.04
N PRO A 339 7.55 -18.25 -3.70
CA PRO A 339 7.38 -19.49 -2.93
C PRO A 339 5.93 -19.97 -3.02
N SER A 340 5.74 -21.29 -3.01
CA SER A 340 4.42 -21.89 -2.84
C SER A 340 3.87 -21.58 -1.45
N VAL A 341 2.61 -21.12 -1.37
CA VAL A 341 1.96 -20.80 -0.10
C VAL A 341 1.06 -21.95 0.33
N VAL A 342 1.28 -22.47 1.53
CA VAL A 342 0.45 -23.50 2.16
C VAL A 342 -0.39 -22.83 3.26
N PRO A 343 -1.69 -22.53 3.02
CA PRO A 343 -2.57 -22.01 4.05
C PRO A 343 -3.05 -23.14 4.97
N ILE A 344 -2.96 -22.92 6.28
CA ILE A 344 -3.37 -23.88 7.31
C ILE A 344 -4.25 -23.15 8.32
N THR A 345 -5.48 -23.62 8.52
CA THR A 345 -6.34 -23.11 9.57
C THR A 345 -6.28 -24.05 10.77
N ARG A 346 -5.97 -23.50 11.94
CA ARG A 346 -6.01 -24.22 13.22
C ARG A 346 -7.21 -23.69 14.02
N TYR A 347 -7.99 -24.61 14.55
CA TYR A 347 -9.18 -24.31 15.35
C TYR A 347 -8.94 -24.67 16.81
N CYS A 348 -9.41 -23.82 17.73
CA CYS A 348 -9.45 -24.13 19.15
C CYS A 348 -10.86 -23.95 19.68
N GLU A 349 -11.24 -24.80 20.62
CA GLU A 349 -12.52 -24.71 21.34
C GLU A 349 -12.41 -23.70 22.49
N MET A 350 -13.31 -22.73 22.53
CA MET A 350 -13.42 -21.79 23.63
C MET A 350 -14.09 -22.45 24.85
N ASP A 351 -13.78 -21.94 26.04
CA ASP A 351 -14.52 -22.33 27.26
C ASP A 351 -16.02 -22.08 27.09
N PRO A 352 -16.90 -22.97 27.56
CA PRO A 352 -18.35 -22.78 27.45
C PRO A 352 -18.89 -21.47 28.01
N LYS A 353 -18.21 -20.86 29.00
CA LYS A 353 -18.58 -19.54 29.52
C LYS A 353 -18.28 -18.45 28.53
N GLN A 354 -17.12 -18.52 27.83
CA GLN A 354 -16.74 -17.59 26.79
C GLN A 354 -17.67 -17.68 25.58
N ILE A 355 -18.09 -18.89 25.19
CA ILE A 355 -19.08 -19.10 24.12
C ILE A 355 -20.39 -18.39 24.45
N ARG A 356 -20.95 -18.61 25.65
CA ARG A 356 -22.20 -17.95 26.09
C ARG A 356 -22.07 -16.44 26.10
N MET A 357 -20.93 -15.92 26.56
CA MET A 357 -20.68 -14.48 26.59
C MET A 357 -20.56 -13.89 25.16
N THR A 358 -19.95 -14.63 24.22
CA THR A 358 -19.92 -14.27 22.82
C THR A 358 -21.32 -14.23 22.20
N GLU A 359 -22.16 -15.24 22.50
CA GLU A 359 -23.55 -15.27 22.05
C GLU A 359 -24.34 -14.05 22.56
N GLN A 360 -24.19 -13.73 23.85
CA GLN A 360 -24.79 -12.52 24.43
C GLN A 360 -24.37 -11.25 23.73
N LEU A 361 -23.06 -11.05 23.46
CA LEU A 361 -22.53 -9.90 22.73
C LEU A 361 -23.10 -9.80 21.32
N LEU A 362 -23.25 -10.94 20.63
CA LEU A 362 -23.84 -10.98 19.29
C LEU A 362 -25.34 -10.63 19.29
N GLU A 363 -26.08 -11.05 20.29
CA GLU A 363 -27.50 -10.67 20.47
C GLU A 363 -27.64 -9.17 20.74
N GLU A 364 -26.79 -8.60 21.62
CA GLU A 364 -26.77 -7.16 21.87
C GLU A 364 -26.44 -6.36 20.61
N ILE A 365 -25.45 -6.80 19.80
CA ILE A 365 -25.12 -6.19 18.51
C ILE A 365 -26.30 -6.23 17.54
N LYS A 366 -27.03 -7.37 17.51
CA LYS A 366 -28.21 -7.53 16.64
C LYS A 366 -29.32 -6.55 17.06
N ALA A 367 -29.62 -6.45 18.33
CA ALA A 367 -30.64 -5.52 18.86
C ALA A 367 -30.28 -4.06 18.54
N LEU A 368 -29.02 -3.66 18.69
CA LEU A 368 -28.55 -2.31 18.35
C LEU A 368 -28.68 -2.02 16.85
N LYS A 369 -28.40 -3.00 15.99
CA LYS A 369 -28.58 -2.84 14.52
C LYS A 369 -30.05 -2.71 14.14
N GLU A 370 -30.94 -3.41 14.80
CA GLU A 370 -32.39 -3.29 14.59
C GLU A 370 -32.88 -1.89 15.01
N GLU A 371 -32.43 -1.36 16.18
CA GLU A 371 -32.71 0.00 16.64
C GLU A 371 -32.19 1.05 15.63
N GLU A 372 -30.95 0.90 15.13
CA GLU A 372 -30.36 1.77 14.11
C GLU A 372 -31.25 1.81 12.86
N GLN A 373 -31.63 0.64 12.34
CA GLN A 373 -32.46 0.54 11.15
C GLN A 373 -33.84 1.20 11.33
N GLU A 374 -34.45 1.07 12.50
CA GLU A 374 -35.73 1.74 12.79
C GLU A 374 -35.61 3.27 12.79
N ILE A 375 -34.49 3.81 13.30
CA ILE A 375 -34.23 5.23 13.25
C ILE A 375 -33.98 5.67 11.82
N LEU A 376 -33.17 4.95 11.06
CA LEU A 376 -32.83 5.27 9.68
C LEU A 376 -34.06 5.25 8.73
N LYS A 377 -35.02 4.37 8.98
CA LYS A 377 -36.28 4.31 8.21
C LYS A 377 -37.12 5.61 8.30
N LYS A 378 -36.93 6.42 9.33
CA LYS A 378 -37.63 7.69 9.52
C LYS A 378 -37.07 8.83 8.64
N TYR A 379 -35.91 8.63 8.01
CA TYR A 379 -35.24 9.62 7.17
C TYR A 379 -35.39 9.27 5.70
N THR A 380 -35.80 10.25 4.91
CA THR A 380 -35.84 10.12 3.43
C THR A 380 -34.43 10.12 2.81
N ASN A 381 -33.44 10.71 3.51
CA ASN A 381 -32.02 10.69 3.12
C ASN A 381 -31.21 9.94 4.18
N PRO A 382 -30.63 8.75 3.88
CA PRO A 382 -29.83 7.98 4.83
C PRO A 382 -28.62 8.71 5.37
N GLU A 383 -28.00 9.60 4.59
CA GLU A 383 -26.84 10.39 5.04
C GLU A 383 -27.22 11.38 6.15
N GLN A 384 -28.44 11.93 6.10
CA GLN A 384 -28.97 12.75 7.20
C GLN A 384 -29.30 11.89 8.43
N GLY A 385 -29.80 10.67 8.22
CA GLY A 385 -30.02 9.71 9.29
C GLY A 385 -28.73 9.35 10.04
N LYS A 386 -27.64 9.12 9.33
CA LYS A 386 -26.31 8.84 9.93
C LYS A 386 -25.72 10.04 10.69
N GLN A 387 -26.18 11.26 10.45
CA GLN A 387 -25.77 12.43 11.22
C GLN A 387 -26.51 12.56 12.56
N ASN A 388 -27.57 11.78 12.77
CA ASN A 388 -28.31 11.74 14.02
C ASN A 388 -27.40 11.29 15.16
N GLU A 389 -27.41 12.02 16.28
CA GLU A 389 -26.57 11.71 17.45
C GLU A 389 -26.87 10.31 18.04
N ARG A 390 -28.13 9.90 18.04
CA ARG A 390 -28.51 8.56 18.52
C ARG A 390 -27.92 7.47 17.66
N VAL A 391 -27.94 7.62 16.32
CA VAL A 391 -27.32 6.67 15.38
C VAL A 391 -25.81 6.60 15.60
N LYS A 392 -25.13 7.71 15.78
CA LYS A 392 -23.69 7.73 16.09
C LYS A 392 -23.35 7.02 17.41
N ILE A 393 -24.20 7.17 18.42
CA ILE A 393 -24.04 6.48 19.70
C ILE A 393 -24.25 4.98 19.51
N ILE A 394 -25.26 4.58 18.75
CA ILE A 394 -25.52 3.16 18.43
C ILE A 394 -24.35 2.56 17.66
N ASP A 395 -23.86 3.22 16.63
CA ASP A 395 -22.69 2.79 15.85
C ASP A 395 -21.46 2.58 16.76
N ALA A 396 -21.17 3.54 17.64
CA ALA A 396 -20.07 3.44 18.59
C ALA A 396 -20.24 2.23 19.54
N ASN A 397 -21.46 1.97 20.00
CA ASN A 397 -21.79 0.83 20.85
C ASN A 397 -21.67 -0.51 20.11
N ILE A 398 -22.05 -0.57 18.83
CA ILE A 398 -21.86 -1.77 17.98
C ILE A 398 -20.37 -2.06 17.83
N VAL A 399 -19.57 -1.05 17.47
CA VAL A 399 -18.12 -1.20 17.30
C VAL A 399 -17.45 -1.65 18.60
N ALA A 400 -17.83 -1.08 19.74
CA ALA A 400 -17.30 -1.47 21.05
C ALA A 400 -17.57 -2.96 21.34
N ARG A 401 -18.81 -3.43 21.14
CA ARG A 401 -19.17 -4.85 21.37
C ARG A 401 -18.50 -5.81 20.41
N GLN A 402 -18.33 -5.40 19.14
CA GLN A 402 -17.55 -6.18 18.18
C GLN A 402 -16.09 -6.32 18.63
N THR A 403 -15.53 -5.24 19.18
CA THR A 403 -14.17 -5.25 19.74
C THR A 403 -14.11 -6.20 20.95
N PHE A 404 -15.05 -6.12 21.89
CA PHE A 404 -15.09 -7.02 23.06
C PHE A 404 -15.25 -8.48 22.66
N ALA A 405 -16.09 -8.78 21.66
CA ALA A 405 -16.25 -10.14 21.16
C ALA A 405 -14.96 -10.69 20.52
N GLN A 406 -14.18 -9.83 19.84
CA GLN A 406 -12.86 -10.20 19.32
C GLN A 406 -11.85 -10.36 20.45
N GLU A 407 -11.78 -9.42 21.39
CA GLU A 407 -10.88 -9.48 22.54
C GLU A 407 -11.13 -10.74 23.41
N LEU A 408 -12.39 -11.15 23.56
CA LEU A 408 -12.77 -12.39 24.26
C LEU A 408 -12.27 -13.65 23.53
N ALA A 409 -12.32 -13.65 22.19
CA ALA A 409 -11.79 -14.75 21.37
C ALA A 409 -10.25 -14.81 21.44
N ASP A 410 -9.59 -13.66 21.52
CA ASP A 410 -8.13 -13.56 21.51
C ASP A 410 -7.54 -13.85 22.90
N SER A 411 -7.97 -13.11 23.92
CA SER A 411 -7.61 -13.32 25.33
C SER A 411 -8.43 -12.40 26.24
N GLU A 412 -9.00 -12.95 27.31
CA GLU A 412 -9.70 -12.15 28.33
C GLU A 412 -8.81 -11.11 29.01
N MET A 413 -7.50 -11.31 29.05
CA MET A 413 -6.55 -10.31 29.57
C MET A 413 -6.65 -8.97 28.84
N LEU A 414 -7.16 -8.94 27.60
CA LEU A 414 -7.46 -7.70 26.88
C LEU A 414 -8.63 -6.95 27.52
N LEU A 415 -9.69 -7.66 27.88
CA LEU A 415 -10.86 -7.10 28.58
C LEU A 415 -10.48 -6.62 29.98
N GLU A 416 -9.69 -7.40 30.73
CA GLU A 416 -9.19 -7.06 32.06
C GLU A 416 -8.35 -5.79 32.07
N SER A 417 -7.52 -5.62 31.06
CA SER A 417 -6.65 -4.44 30.89
C SER A 417 -7.35 -3.25 30.21
N SER A 418 -8.65 -3.37 29.90
CA SER A 418 -9.41 -2.29 29.26
C SER A 418 -9.72 -1.15 30.25
N ASN A 419 -9.64 0.09 29.77
CA ASN A 419 -10.10 1.26 30.50
C ASN A 419 -11.64 1.42 30.50
N SER A 420 -12.35 0.54 29.78
CA SER A 420 -13.80 0.56 29.67
C SER A 420 -14.43 -0.31 30.74
N GLU A 421 -15.17 0.28 31.67
CA GLU A 421 -15.95 -0.50 32.66
C GLU A 421 -16.92 -1.47 31.98
N MET A 422 -17.44 -1.12 30.79
CA MET A 422 -18.32 -2.00 30.02
C MET A 422 -17.60 -3.29 29.59
N ALA A 423 -16.31 -3.24 29.27
CA ALA A 423 -15.53 -4.41 28.87
C ALA A 423 -15.44 -5.44 30.00
N HIS A 424 -15.34 -4.99 31.23
CA HIS A 424 -15.22 -5.86 32.42
C HIS A 424 -16.46 -6.71 32.65
N ASN A 425 -17.64 -6.34 32.14
CA ASN A 425 -18.87 -7.12 32.24
C ASN A 425 -18.82 -8.45 31.46
N TYR A 426 -17.84 -8.58 30.53
CA TYR A 426 -17.71 -9.74 29.66
C TYR A 426 -16.56 -10.68 30.03
N ILE A 427 -15.91 -10.45 31.19
CA ILE A 427 -14.85 -11.32 31.72
C ILE A 427 -15.48 -12.58 32.32
N THR A 428 -14.98 -13.75 31.95
CA THR A 428 -15.48 -15.05 32.41
C THR A 428 -14.51 -15.76 33.36
N GLY A 429 -13.27 -15.30 33.47
CA GLY A 429 -12.18 -15.91 34.22
C GLY A 429 -11.62 -17.19 33.57
N SER A 430 -11.81 -17.33 32.26
CA SER A 430 -11.34 -18.49 31.49
C SER A 430 -9.96 -18.24 30.86
N LYS A 431 -9.19 -19.32 30.66
CA LYS A 431 -7.92 -19.23 29.93
C LYS A 431 -8.17 -19.05 28.44
N SER A 432 -7.25 -18.39 27.76
CA SER A 432 -7.30 -18.22 26.32
C SER A 432 -6.82 -19.49 25.59
N ALA A 433 -7.75 -20.25 25.04
CA ALA A 433 -7.43 -21.43 24.24
C ALA A 433 -6.59 -21.10 23.00
N LYS A 434 -6.84 -19.93 22.38
CA LYS A 434 -6.09 -19.46 21.22
C LYS A 434 -4.63 -19.14 21.57
N LEU A 435 -4.37 -18.60 22.76
CA LEU A 435 -3.02 -18.31 23.23
C LEU A 435 -2.23 -19.61 23.48
N GLU A 436 -2.84 -20.61 24.10
CA GLU A 436 -2.19 -21.91 24.29
C GLU A 436 -1.94 -22.62 22.96
N MET A 437 -2.90 -22.60 22.03
CA MET A 437 -2.70 -23.13 20.66
C MET A 437 -1.54 -22.45 19.94
N LEU A 438 -1.33 -21.14 20.14
CA LEU A 438 -0.16 -20.43 19.57
C LEU A 438 1.14 -20.96 20.17
N ILE A 439 1.20 -21.19 21.48
CA ILE A 439 2.41 -21.69 22.13
C ILE A 439 2.77 -23.08 21.62
N ASP A 440 1.79 -23.99 21.52
CA ASP A 440 2.00 -25.32 20.95
C ASP A 440 2.53 -25.25 19.51
N LEU A 441 1.95 -24.36 18.69
CA LEU A 441 2.41 -24.15 17.30
C LEU A 441 3.82 -23.54 17.24
N LEU A 442 4.14 -22.61 18.13
CA LEU A 442 5.49 -22.02 18.20
C LEU A 442 6.53 -23.06 18.61
N GLU A 443 6.23 -23.97 19.52
CA GLU A 443 7.11 -25.08 19.88
C GLU A 443 7.43 -25.93 18.66
N GLU A 444 6.41 -26.33 17.87
CA GLU A 444 6.60 -27.07 16.61
C GLU A 444 7.52 -26.32 15.63
N ILE A 445 7.34 -25.00 15.51
CA ILE A 445 8.10 -24.18 14.54
C ILE A 445 9.52 -23.90 15.01
N LEU A 446 9.72 -23.47 16.26
CA LEU A 446 11.02 -23.09 16.79
C LEU A 446 11.99 -24.26 16.85
N ALA A 447 11.50 -25.47 17.12
CA ALA A 447 12.29 -26.71 17.05
C ALA A 447 12.91 -26.94 15.65
N THR A 448 12.39 -26.36 14.58
CA THR A 448 12.96 -26.45 13.24
C THR A 448 14.10 -25.46 13.00
N GLY A 449 14.32 -24.50 13.86
CA GLY A 449 15.30 -23.41 13.69
C GLY A 449 14.84 -22.30 12.72
N GLU A 450 13.65 -22.39 12.16
CA GLU A 450 13.13 -21.47 11.16
C GLU A 450 12.50 -20.20 11.78
N LYS A 451 12.35 -19.16 10.98
CA LYS A 451 11.80 -17.86 11.42
C LYS A 451 10.29 -17.80 11.22
N VAL A 452 9.62 -17.19 12.20
CA VAL A 452 8.17 -17.01 12.22
C VAL A 452 7.79 -15.55 12.46
N CYS A 453 6.82 -15.05 11.68
CA CYS A 453 6.18 -13.76 11.96
C CYS A 453 4.73 -13.96 12.41
N ILE A 454 4.34 -13.23 13.45
CA ILE A 454 3.02 -13.28 14.08
C ILE A 454 2.34 -11.93 13.88
N PHE A 455 1.21 -11.93 13.19
CA PHE A 455 0.36 -10.76 13.07
C PHE A 455 -0.65 -10.73 14.22
N SER A 456 -0.63 -9.64 14.99
CA SER A 456 -1.63 -9.33 15.99
C SER A 456 -2.04 -7.88 15.91
N LYS A 457 -3.34 -7.64 15.86
CA LYS A 457 -3.95 -6.32 15.65
C LYS A 457 -3.74 -5.38 16.84
N TYR A 458 -3.94 -5.90 18.06
CA TYR A 458 -3.95 -5.09 19.27
C TYR A 458 -2.57 -5.00 19.89
N LYS A 459 -2.09 -3.78 20.15
CA LYS A 459 -0.81 -3.57 20.83
C LYS A 459 -0.74 -4.31 22.16
N ARG A 460 -1.82 -4.25 22.95
CA ARG A 460 -1.90 -4.98 24.23
C ARG A 460 -1.79 -6.50 24.04
N MET A 461 -2.36 -7.04 22.95
CA MET A 461 -2.20 -8.46 22.64
C MET A 461 -0.75 -8.81 22.31
N GLN A 462 -0.05 -7.96 21.59
CA GLN A 462 1.39 -8.15 21.32
C GLN A 462 2.21 -8.21 22.61
N ASP A 463 1.87 -7.37 23.60
CA ASP A 463 2.51 -7.39 24.92
C ASP A 463 2.19 -8.70 25.67
N ILE A 464 0.95 -9.19 25.61
CA ILE A 464 0.51 -10.48 26.19
C ILE A 464 1.25 -11.65 25.52
N LEU A 465 1.31 -11.67 24.19
CA LEU A 465 2.04 -12.69 23.42
C LEU A 465 3.52 -12.72 23.82
N THR A 466 4.15 -11.56 23.90
CA THR A 466 5.56 -11.44 24.29
C THR A 466 5.78 -11.99 25.69
N ALA A 467 4.95 -11.59 26.64
CA ALA A 467 5.05 -12.05 28.03
C ALA A 467 4.87 -13.58 28.14
N ARG A 468 3.89 -14.14 27.41
CA ARG A 468 3.62 -15.59 27.43
C ARG A 468 4.75 -16.40 26.80
N ILE A 469 5.32 -15.92 25.68
CA ILE A 469 6.49 -16.55 25.04
C ILE A 469 7.71 -16.49 25.97
N GLN A 470 7.96 -15.36 26.63
CA GLN A 470 9.06 -15.22 27.59
C GLN A 470 8.86 -16.10 28.84
N GLU A 471 7.63 -16.36 29.26
CA GLU A 471 7.34 -17.30 30.34
C GLU A 471 7.67 -18.73 29.92
N GLU A 472 7.32 -19.13 28.69
CA GLU A 472 7.65 -20.44 28.14
C GLU A 472 9.16 -20.66 28.02
N ALA A 473 9.91 -19.62 27.64
CA ALA A 473 11.36 -19.65 27.53
C ALA A 473 12.07 -20.01 28.86
N LYS A 474 11.42 -19.88 30.02
CA LYS A 474 12.00 -20.29 31.31
C LYS A 474 12.04 -21.81 31.48
N HIS A 475 11.20 -22.52 30.76
CA HIS A 475 10.99 -23.96 30.90
C HIS A 475 11.35 -24.75 29.65
N ASN A 476 11.26 -24.12 28.48
CA ASN A 476 11.52 -24.73 27.16
C ASN A 476 12.65 -24.00 26.45
N PRO A 477 13.83 -24.64 26.23
CA PRO A 477 14.99 -24.03 25.58
C PRO A 477 14.74 -23.56 24.16
N ASP A 478 13.80 -24.16 23.42
CA ASP A 478 13.47 -23.80 22.03
C ASP A 478 12.92 -22.37 21.94
N PHE A 479 12.30 -21.87 23.02
CA PHE A 479 11.85 -20.49 23.13
C PHE A 479 12.93 -19.48 23.53
N ASN A 480 14.17 -19.92 23.77
CA ASN A 480 15.27 -19.02 24.14
C ASN A 480 15.81 -18.29 22.91
N THR A 481 14.97 -17.54 22.23
CA THR A 481 15.28 -16.73 21.07
C THR A 481 14.85 -15.27 21.28
N GLY A 482 15.50 -14.34 20.55
CA GLY A 482 15.08 -12.95 20.53
C GLY A 482 13.74 -12.76 19.85
N ILE A 483 12.94 -11.85 20.40
CA ILE A 483 11.68 -11.41 19.81
C ILE A 483 11.88 -10.02 19.22
N ALA A 484 11.73 -9.86 17.92
CA ALA A 484 11.66 -8.58 17.26
C ALA A 484 10.20 -8.09 17.28
N TYR A 485 9.99 -6.76 17.24
CA TYR A 485 8.70 -6.19 17.55
C TYR A 485 8.37 -4.97 16.70
N ILE A 486 7.26 -4.98 15.96
CA ILE A 486 6.87 -3.88 15.08
C ILE A 486 5.41 -3.49 15.28
N ASN A 487 5.20 -2.22 15.63
CA ASN A 487 3.87 -1.63 15.70
C ASN A 487 3.83 -0.18 15.20
N GLY A 488 2.63 0.41 15.24
CA GLY A 488 2.38 1.77 14.78
C GLY A 488 3.10 2.89 15.55
N SER A 489 3.62 2.63 16.76
CA SER A 489 4.31 3.65 17.57
C SER A 489 5.79 3.80 17.23
N LEU A 490 6.39 2.85 16.51
CA LEU A 490 7.80 2.90 16.12
C LEU A 490 8.04 3.87 14.97
N SER A 491 9.18 4.59 15.02
CA SER A 491 9.66 5.38 13.88
C SER A 491 10.03 4.47 12.69
N ALA A 492 10.16 5.05 11.51
CA ALA A 492 10.55 4.29 10.30
C ALA A 492 11.95 3.64 10.46
N GLU A 493 12.89 4.30 11.14
CA GLU A 493 14.22 3.74 11.40
C GLU A 493 14.16 2.58 12.39
N GLN A 494 13.39 2.72 13.47
CA GLN A 494 13.19 1.65 14.43
C GLN A 494 12.54 0.42 13.78
N ARG A 495 11.50 0.60 12.94
CA ARG A 495 10.88 -0.50 12.19
C ARG A 495 11.89 -1.22 11.29
N TYR A 496 12.75 -0.47 10.63
CA TYR A 496 13.80 -1.07 9.80
C TYR A 496 14.79 -1.87 10.65
N THR A 497 15.21 -1.37 11.79
CA THR A 497 16.09 -2.08 12.71
C THR A 497 15.46 -3.39 13.19
N GLU A 498 14.20 -3.36 13.62
CA GLU A 498 13.48 -4.56 14.07
C GLU A 498 13.29 -5.60 12.95
N SER A 499 12.85 -5.15 11.77
CA SER A 499 12.54 -6.06 10.66
C SER A 499 13.78 -6.60 9.94
N HIS A 500 14.80 -5.77 9.70
CA HIS A 500 15.97 -6.15 8.92
C HIS A 500 17.13 -6.54 9.83
N THR A 501 17.66 -5.60 10.62
CA THR A 501 18.87 -5.84 11.40
C THR A 501 18.68 -6.96 12.42
N LYS A 502 17.54 -6.97 13.14
CA LYS A 502 17.28 -8.03 14.12
C LYS A 502 16.71 -9.28 13.45
N PHE A 503 15.52 -9.17 12.86
CA PHE A 503 14.79 -10.36 12.41
C PHE A 503 15.40 -10.99 11.15
N GLN A 504 15.73 -10.21 10.11
CA GLN A 504 16.26 -10.81 8.88
C GLN A 504 17.75 -11.12 8.94
N ASP A 505 18.56 -10.21 9.46
CA ASP A 505 20.02 -10.33 9.35
C ASP A 505 20.67 -11.09 10.53
N SER A 506 20.05 -11.10 11.74
CA SER A 506 20.53 -11.85 12.89
C SER A 506 19.83 -13.22 13.02
N ASN A 507 20.60 -14.23 13.40
CA ASN A 507 20.06 -15.56 13.74
C ASN A 507 19.55 -15.64 15.18
N ASP A 508 19.84 -14.63 16.02
CA ASP A 508 19.40 -14.61 17.42
C ASP A 508 17.91 -14.31 17.56
N TYR A 509 17.25 -13.88 16.47
CA TYR A 509 15.84 -13.50 16.47
C TYR A 509 15.06 -14.39 15.50
N GLN A 510 14.29 -15.35 16.04
CA GLN A 510 13.44 -16.24 15.24
C GLN A 510 11.98 -15.77 15.20
N ILE A 511 11.55 -14.95 16.15
CA ILE A 511 10.17 -14.49 16.27
C ILE A 511 10.09 -12.99 15.96
N LEU A 512 9.11 -12.63 15.11
CA LEU A 512 8.74 -11.24 14.86
C LEU A 512 7.25 -11.05 15.14
N ILE A 513 6.89 -10.24 16.13
CA ILE A 513 5.49 -9.88 16.42
C ILE A 513 5.20 -8.52 15.80
N MET A 514 4.12 -8.40 15.02
CA MET A 514 3.82 -7.18 14.30
C MET A 514 2.33 -6.86 14.20
N SER A 515 2.03 -5.56 14.06
CA SER A 515 0.69 -5.09 13.68
C SER A 515 0.59 -4.77 12.20
N ASP A 516 -0.63 -4.76 11.66
CA ASP A 516 -0.88 -4.38 10.26
C ASP A 516 -0.31 -2.99 9.92
N ALA A 517 -0.51 -2.01 10.80
CA ALA A 517 0.01 -0.65 10.63
C ALA A 517 1.54 -0.59 10.68
N GLY A 518 2.19 -1.47 11.44
CA GLY A 518 3.65 -1.56 11.54
C GLY A 518 4.29 -2.30 10.36
N ALA A 519 3.58 -3.29 9.84
CA ALA A 519 4.10 -4.22 8.83
C ALA A 519 4.09 -3.67 7.39
N GLU A 520 3.50 -2.51 7.16
CA GLU A 520 3.38 -1.97 5.80
C GLU A 520 4.73 -1.79 5.12
N GLY A 521 4.84 -2.36 3.91
CA GLY A 521 6.00 -2.24 3.03
C GLY A 521 7.24 -3.05 3.42
N ILE A 522 7.24 -3.74 4.55
CA ILE A 522 8.36 -4.55 5.02
C ILE A 522 8.45 -5.85 4.21
N SER A 523 9.66 -6.22 3.77
CA SER A 523 9.95 -7.55 3.24
C SER A 523 10.39 -8.49 4.36
N LEU A 524 9.91 -9.72 4.38
CA LEU A 524 10.25 -10.75 5.35
C LEU A 524 10.64 -12.06 4.64
N GLY A 525 11.46 -11.96 3.60
CA GLY A 525 11.84 -13.10 2.75
C GLY A 525 12.56 -14.24 3.47
N LYS A 526 13.08 -14.02 4.68
CA LYS A 526 13.68 -15.09 5.51
C LYS A 526 12.67 -15.75 6.46
N ALA A 527 11.43 -15.29 6.54
CA ALA A 527 10.41 -15.96 7.32
C ALA A 527 9.80 -17.12 6.51
N LYS A 528 9.76 -18.31 7.09
CA LYS A 528 9.11 -19.50 6.52
C LYS A 528 7.66 -19.60 6.96
N TYR A 529 7.36 -19.09 8.14
CA TYR A 529 6.05 -19.18 8.78
C TYR A 529 5.46 -17.81 9.05
N LEU A 530 4.17 -17.68 8.75
CA LEU A 530 3.34 -16.54 9.12
C LEU A 530 2.15 -17.03 9.91
N ILE A 531 1.90 -16.42 11.06
CA ILE A 531 0.75 -16.73 11.92
C ILE A 531 -0.16 -15.50 11.95
N GLU A 532 -1.38 -15.64 11.46
CA GLU A 532 -2.46 -14.68 11.63
C GLU A 532 -3.18 -15.02 12.96
N TYR A 533 -2.81 -14.34 14.04
CA TYR A 533 -3.39 -14.60 15.37
C TYR A 533 -4.87 -14.22 15.40
N GLU A 534 -5.22 -13.07 14.80
CA GLU A 534 -6.60 -12.69 14.54
C GLU A 534 -6.85 -12.62 13.02
N PRO A 535 -8.09 -12.92 12.58
CA PRO A 535 -8.49 -12.69 11.20
C PRO A 535 -8.26 -11.24 10.78
N ALA A 536 -7.86 -11.02 9.54
CA ALA A 536 -7.70 -9.68 8.98
C ALA A 536 -9.05 -8.95 8.89
N GLU A 537 -9.06 -7.63 8.93
CA GLU A 537 -10.31 -6.85 8.79
C GLU A 537 -10.88 -6.85 7.36
N SER A 538 -10.06 -7.21 6.39
CA SER A 538 -10.44 -7.25 4.98
C SER A 538 -9.52 -8.17 4.18
N TYR A 539 -10.01 -8.64 3.03
CA TYR A 539 -9.22 -9.41 2.08
C TYR A 539 -7.94 -8.68 1.65
N SER A 540 -8.01 -7.37 1.42
CA SER A 540 -6.83 -6.55 1.09
C SER A 540 -5.75 -6.59 2.18
N ILE A 541 -6.13 -6.52 3.47
CA ILE A 541 -5.18 -6.62 4.58
C ILE A 541 -4.60 -8.03 4.66
N GLN A 542 -5.43 -9.06 4.48
CA GLN A 542 -4.97 -10.45 4.47
C GLN A 542 -3.94 -10.70 3.36
N THR A 543 -4.22 -10.23 2.15
CA THR A 543 -3.29 -10.30 1.02
C THR A 543 -1.99 -9.52 1.31
N GLN A 544 -2.08 -8.38 1.97
CA GLN A 544 -0.91 -7.61 2.37
C GLN A 544 -0.08 -8.33 3.44
N ARG A 545 -0.70 -9.00 4.43
CA ARG A 545 0.00 -9.82 5.42
C ARG A 545 0.78 -10.94 4.75
N ARG A 546 0.12 -11.75 3.92
CA ARG A 546 0.72 -12.89 3.20
C ARG A 546 1.84 -12.44 2.27
N GLY A 547 1.65 -11.36 1.53
CA GLY A 547 2.66 -10.77 0.67
C GLY A 547 3.89 -10.22 1.40
N ARG A 548 4.03 -10.40 2.73
CA ARG A 548 5.28 -10.13 3.45
C ARG A 548 6.27 -11.28 3.35
N ILE A 549 5.80 -12.51 3.28
CA ILE A 549 6.62 -13.73 3.15
C ILE A 549 6.54 -14.35 1.76
N GLU A 550 5.41 -14.21 1.05
CA GLU A 550 5.21 -14.62 -0.33
C GLU A 550 5.83 -13.59 -1.28
N ARG A 551 7.13 -13.71 -1.50
CA ARG A 551 7.91 -12.69 -2.21
C ARG A 551 8.99 -13.30 -3.08
N ALA A 552 9.33 -12.60 -4.15
CA ALA A 552 10.40 -13.02 -5.06
C ALA A 552 11.82 -12.97 -4.41
N ASP A 553 11.99 -12.30 -3.28
CA ASP A 553 13.22 -12.32 -2.48
C ASP A 553 13.17 -13.32 -1.31
N SER A 554 12.18 -14.23 -1.28
CA SER A 554 12.13 -15.33 -0.31
C SER A 554 13.30 -16.29 -0.52
N VAL A 555 13.86 -16.77 0.60
CA VAL A 555 14.89 -17.82 0.59
C VAL A 555 14.30 -19.23 0.63
N HIS A 556 12.98 -19.34 0.70
CA HIS A 556 12.24 -20.60 0.81
C HIS A 556 11.43 -20.85 -0.46
N ASP A 557 11.37 -22.10 -0.91
CA ASP A 557 10.51 -22.53 -2.02
C ASP A 557 9.05 -22.70 -1.58
N THR A 558 8.84 -22.88 -0.26
CA THR A 558 7.50 -23.04 0.34
C THR A 558 7.42 -22.30 1.65
N VAL A 559 6.32 -21.55 1.83
CA VAL A 559 5.99 -20.81 3.05
C VAL A 559 4.63 -21.24 3.59
N PHE A 560 4.48 -21.21 4.90
CA PHE A 560 3.28 -21.68 5.58
C PHE A 560 2.56 -20.49 6.24
N VAL A 561 1.25 -20.40 6.01
CA VAL A 561 0.39 -19.35 6.57
C VAL A 561 -0.64 -19.98 7.49
N TYR A 562 -0.45 -19.84 8.78
CA TYR A 562 -1.39 -20.32 9.79
C TYR A 562 -2.42 -19.24 10.12
N GLN A 563 -3.69 -19.64 10.16
CA GLN A 563 -4.79 -18.84 10.71
C GLN A 563 -5.29 -19.50 12.00
N LEU A 564 -5.25 -18.78 13.10
CA LEU A 564 -5.75 -19.27 14.38
C LEU A 564 -7.19 -18.79 14.58
N ILE A 565 -8.10 -19.74 14.75
CA ILE A 565 -9.54 -19.49 14.84
C ILE A 565 -10.11 -20.09 16.11
N ALA A 566 -10.71 -19.25 16.94
CA ALA A 566 -11.53 -19.71 18.04
C ALA A 566 -12.93 -20.08 17.51
N GLU A 567 -13.37 -21.32 17.74
CA GLU A 567 -14.66 -21.80 17.28
C GLU A 567 -15.81 -21.10 18.02
N LYS A 568 -16.92 -20.88 17.32
CA LYS A 568 -18.11 -20.21 17.86
C LYS A 568 -17.84 -18.80 18.39
N SER A 569 -16.82 -18.15 17.83
CA SER A 569 -16.40 -16.80 18.20
C SER A 569 -16.64 -15.77 17.10
N TYR A 570 -16.23 -14.54 17.36
CA TYR A 570 -16.25 -13.47 16.37
C TYR A 570 -15.29 -13.72 15.19
N ASP A 571 -14.26 -14.57 15.35
CA ASP A 571 -13.33 -14.95 14.28
C ASP A 571 -14.06 -15.57 13.08
N GLU A 572 -15.03 -16.47 13.32
CA GLU A 572 -15.80 -17.08 12.23
C GLU A 572 -16.64 -16.06 11.44
N ILE A 573 -17.14 -15.03 12.13
CA ILE A 573 -17.89 -13.94 11.48
C ILE A 573 -16.96 -13.12 10.60
N ALA A 574 -15.77 -12.80 11.10
CA ALA A 574 -14.74 -12.06 10.36
C ALA A 574 -14.32 -12.82 9.09
N LEU A 575 -14.10 -14.13 9.19
CA LEU A 575 -13.77 -14.98 8.03
C LEU A 575 -14.87 -14.96 6.94
N LYS A 576 -16.15 -15.06 7.33
CA LYS A 576 -17.27 -14.98 6.37
C LYS A 576 -17.31 -13.64 5.63
N VAL A 577 -16.98 -12.55 6.31
CA VAL A 577 -16.90 -11.21 5.71
C VAL A 577 -15.75 -11.12 4.71
N ILE A 578 -14.58 -11.67 5.03
CA ILE A 578 -13.41 -11.71 4.14
C ILE A 578 -13.73 -12.50 2.87
N ALA A 579 -14.25 -13.73 3.01
CA ALA A 579 -14.59 -14.61 1.88
C ALA A 579 -15.63 -13.99 0.92
N LYS A 580 -16.56 -13.20 1.42
CA LYS A 580 -17.53 -12.46 0.58
C LYS A 580 -16.86 -11.36 -0.23
N LYS A 581 -15.88 -10.66 0.34
CA LYS A 581 -15.14 -9.59 -0.34
C LYS A 581 -14.14 -10.13 -1.36
N GLU A 582 -13.50 -11.25 -1.08
CA GLU A 582 -12.60 -11.95 -2.00
C GLU A 582 -13.27 -12.25 -3.35
N LYS A 583 -14.50 -12.79 -3.32
CA LYS A 583 -15.29 -13.07 -4.53
C LYS A 583 -15.58 -11.81 -5.36
N TYR A 584 -15.74 -10.67 -4.72
CA TYR A 584 -16.01 -9.40 -5.41
C TYR A 584 -14.75 -8.85 -6.09
N ASP A 585 -13.62 -8.86 -5.38
CA ASP A 585 -12.34 -8.36 -5.92
C ASP A 585 -11.84 -9.24 -7.08
N ALA A 586 -11.98 -10.57 -6.96
CA ALA A 586 -11.62 -11.50 -8.02
C ALA A 586 -12.45 -11.31 -9.31
N ALA A 587 -13.72 -10.93 -9.20
CA ALA A 587 -14.58 -10.66 -10.36
C ALA A 587 -14.13 -9.41 -11.13
N ILE A 588 -13.66 -8.37 -10.44
CA ILE A 588 -13.16 -7.14 -11.07
C ILE A 588 -11.81 -7.38 -11.76
N ILE A 589 -10.87 -8.07 -11.09
CA ILE A 589 -9.54 -8.34 -11.65
C ILE A 589 -9.62 -9.23 -12.87
N LYS A 590 -10.44 -10.30 -12.84
CA LYS A 590 -10.65 -11.22 -14.00
C LYS A 590 -11.31 -10.55 -15.20
N GLY A 591 -12.04 -9.46 -15.01
CA GLY A 591 -12.65 -8.72 -16.12
C GLY A 591 -11.69 -7.75 -16.82
N VAL A 592 -10.45 -7.59 -16.34
CA VAL A 592 -9.43 -6.71 -16.93
C VAL A 592 -8.22 -7.51 -17.42
N SER A 593 -7.98 -8.71 -16.90
CA SER A 593 -6.99 -9.69 -17.41
C SER A 593 -7.59 -10.46 -18.57
#